data_aaf335c6cb361ab47929b1ded1864d2c
#
_entry.id   aaf335c6cb361ab47929b1ded1864d2c
#
_cell.length_a   1.000
_cell.length_b   1.000
_cell.length_c   1.000
_cell.angle_alpha   90.00
_cell.angle_beta   90.00
_cell.angle_gamma   90.00
#
_symmetry.space_group_name_H-M   'P 1'
#
loop_
_entity.id
_entity.type
_entity.pdbx_description
1 polymer ?
#
loop_
_entity_poly.entity_id
_entity_poly.type
_entity_poly.pdbx_seq_one_letter_code
_entity_poly.pdbx_strand_id
1 'polypeptide(L)'
;EKGSVEADAESACDWLEEIGALNDAEYAAMLVHHYGGMGYGEAKIRDELYRRGVPRELWEDALSKSPDAQEAIARVIAQKTKGRALDEKGRKRLSDMLLRRGFAWRDVRAAIAQISENATEFDYEE
;
A
#
# COMPACT_ATOMS: atom_id res chain seq x y z
N GLU A 1 16.17 17.22 8.07
CA GLU A 1 15.04 17.02 8.30
C GLU A 1 14.10 16.28 7.45
N LYS A 2 13.06 16.00 8.01
CA LYS A 2 12.26 15.10 7.37
C LYS A 2 11.29 15.69 6.48
N GLY A 3 11.16 16.58 5.91
CA GLY A 3 10.15 17.17 5.12
C GLY A 3 9.53 16.32 4.04
N SER A 4 9.51 15.07 4.19
CA SER A 4 8.98 14.19 3.17
C SER A 4 7.54 13.82 3.44
N VAL A 5 6.96 13.03 2.54
CA VAL A 5 5.62 12.53 2.71
C VAL A 5 5.50 11.73 3.99
N GLU A 6 6.55 11.02 4.34
CA GLU A 6 6.54 10.22 5.54
C GLU A 6 6.36 11.08 6.78
N ALA A 7 7.02 12.21 6.83
CA ALA A 7 6.88 13.12 7.96
C ALA A 7 5.46 13.66 8.04
N ASP A 8 4.88 13.99 6.91
CA ASP A 8 3.51 14.47 6.89
C ASP A 8 2.55 13.41 7.40
N ALA A 9 2.77 12.15 7.00
CA ALA A 9 1.91 11.07 7.45
C ALA A 9 1.99 10.91 8.96
N GLU A 10 3.18 10.97 9.51
CA GLU A 10 3.35 10.84 10.94
C GLU A 10 2.69 12.00 11.68
N SER A 11 2.79 13.18 11.14
CA SER A 11 2.16 14.34 11.74
C SER A 11 0.66 14.19 11.83
N ALA A 12 0.04 13.70 10.76
CA ALA A 12 -1.39 13.50 10.74
C ALA A 12 -1.82 12.49 11.80
N CYS A 13 -1.07 11.41 11.93
CA CYS A 13 -1.40 10.39 12.91
C CYS A 13 -1.21 10.90 14.33
N ASP A 14 -0.16 11.69 14.55
CA ASP A 14 0.07 12.28 15.86
C ASP A 14 -1.06 13.21 16.25
N TRP A 15 -1.56 13.97 15.28
CA TRP A 15 -2.65 14.88 15.56
C TRP A 15 -3.90 14.13 15.98
N LEU A 16 -4.20 13.02 15.29
CA LEU A 16 -5.35 12.22 15.63
C LEU A 16 -5.22 11.64 17.04
N GLU A 17 -4.02 11.23 17.38
CA GLU A 17 -3.77 10.74 18.72
C GLU A 17 -3.96 11.80 19.78
N GLU A 18 -3.52 13.01 19.49
CA GLU A 18 -3.61 14.12 20.42
C GLU A 18 -5.06 14.52 20.70
N ILE A 19 -5.92 14.40 19.72
CA ILE A 19 -7.31 14.72 19.95
C ILE A 19 -7.84 13.91 21.12
N GLY A 20 -7.30 12.70 21.31
CA GLY A 20 -7.63 11.92 22.47
C GLY A 20 -9.05 11.43 22.52
N ALA A 21 -9.80 11.70 21.49
CA ALA A 21 -11.18 11.25 21.44
C ALA A 21 -11.28 9.84 20.87
N LEU A 22 -10.19 9.34 20.32
CA LEU A 22 -10.23 8.06 19.62
C LEU A 22 -9.99 6.93 20.59
N ASN A 23 -10.79 5.90 20.48
CA ASN A 23 -10.45 4.66 21.14
C ASN A 23 -9.46 3.91 20.24
N ASP A 24 -8.88 2.84 20.77
CA ASP A 24 -7.84 2.12 20.05
C ASP A 24 -8.34 1.56 18.72
N ALA A 25 -9.58 1.11 18.68
CA ALA A 25 -10.13 0.52 17.46
C ALA A 25 -10.25 1.58 16.37
N GLU A 26 -10.74 2.76 16.74
CA GLU A 26 -10.85 3.84 15.75
C GLU A 26 -9.49 4.30 15.28
N TYR A 27 -8.53 4.37 16.20
CA TYR A 27 -7.18 4.76 15.84
C TYR A 27 -6.58 3.75 14.87
N ALA A 28 -6.76 2.46 15.13
CA ALA A 28 -6.26 1.44 14.23
C ALA A 28 -6.87 1.57 12.84
N ALA A 29 -8.17 1.79 12.77
CA ALA A 29 -8.85 1.94 11.49
C ALA A 29 -8.32 3.15 10.74
N MET A 30 -8.09 4.25 11.44
CA MET A 30 -7.55 5.45 10.81
C MET A 30 -6.15 5.21 10.26
N LEU A 31 -5.32 4.50 11.01
CA LEU A 31 -3.98 4.18 10.53
C LEU A 31 -4.02 3.32 9.27
N VAL A 32 -4.87 2.31 9.28
CA VAL A 32 -4.99 1.42 8.12
C VAL A 32 -5.45 2.21 6.91
N HIS A 33 -6.45 3.05 7.09
CA HIS A 33 -6.95 3.86 6.00
C HIS A 33 -5.88 4.81 5.48
N HIS A 34 -5.17 5.45 6.38
CA HIS A 34 -4.17 6.44 5.99
C HIS A 34 -3.02 5.81 5.20
N TYR A 35 -2.45 4.75 5.74
CA TYR A 35 -1.31 4.12 5.07
C TYR A 35 -1.73 3.36 3.84
N GLY A 36 -2.93 2.79 3.85
CA GLY A 36 -3.45 2.15 2.65
C GLY A 36 -3.63 3.15 1.52
N GLY A 37 -4.09 4.35 1.85
CA GLY A 37 -4.26 5.40 0.86
C GLY A 37 -2.95 5.88 0.28
N MET A 38 -1.86 5.70 1.03
CA MET A 38 -0.53 6.06 0.54
C MET A 38 0.10 4.98 -0.33
N GLY A 39 -0.58 3.87 -0.52
CA GLY A 39 -0.04 2.81 -1.36
C GLY A 39 0.85 1.82 -0.65
N TYR A 40 0.67 1.67 0.65
CA TYR A 40 1.42 0.67 1.40
C TYR A 40 0.64 -0.62 1.49
N GLY A 41 1.36 -1.74 1.52
CA GLY A 41 0.75 -3.05 1.67
C GLY A 41 0.56 -3.45 3.12
N GLU A 42 -0.04 -4.62 3.31
CA GLU A 42 -0.43 -5.05 4.64
C GLU A 42 0.75 -5.20 5.59
N ALA A 43 1.88 -5.71 5.10
CA ALA A 43 3.03 -5.91 5.97
C ALA A 43 3.53 -4.59 6.54
N LYS A 44 3.56 -3.55 5.70
CA LYS A 44 3.99 -2.24 6.15
C LYS A 44 2.99 -1.64 7.14
N ILE A 45 1.71 -1.84 6.87
CA ILE A 45 0.67 -1.32 7.75
C ILE A 45 0.73 -2.01 9.11
N ARG A 46 0.94 -3.34 9.12
CA ARG A 46 1.09 -4.05 10.38
C ARG A 46 2.27 -3.52 11.18
N ASP A 47 3.36 -3.20 10.49
CA ASP A 47 4.53 -2.65 11.15
C ASP A 47 4.20 -1.32 11.81
N GLU A 48 3.42 -0.48 11.13
CA GLU A 48 3.02 0.79 11.70
C GLU A 48 2.09 0.63 12.89
N LEU A 49 1.19 -0.32 12.81
CA LEU A 49 0.32 -0.60 13.96
C LEU A 49 1.14 -1.02 15.17
N TYR A 50 2.15 -1.84 14.94
CA TYR A 50 3.03 -2.27 16.02
C TYR A 50 3.80 -1.09 16.61
N ARG A 51 4.36 -0.27 15.73
CA ARG A 51 5.20 0.84 16.18
C ARG A 51 4.41 1.88 16.95
N ARG A 52 3.12 1.98 16.68
CA ARG A 52 2.29 2.96 17.36
C ARG A 52 1.57 2.38 18.54
N GLY A 53 1.87 1.15 18.89
CA GLY A 53 1.35 0.57 20.12
C GLY A 53 -0.09 0.13 20.06
N VAL A 54 -0.63 -0.11 18.89
CA VAL A 54 -2.00 -0.59 18.78
C VAL A 54 -2.07 -2.03 19.27
N PRO A 55 -3.03 -2.35 20.16
CA PRO A 55 -3.15 -3.74 20.62
C PRO A 55 -3.38 -4.70 19.47
N ARG A 56 -2.68 -5.82 19.52
CA ARG A 56 -2.70 -6.75 18.40
C ARG A 56 -4.09 -7.29 18.11
N GLU A 57 -4.91 -7.43 19.13
CA GLU A 57 -6.24 -7.99 18.92
C GLU A 57 -7.13 -7.09 18.07
N LEU A 58 -6.74 -5.84 17.87
CA LEU A 58 -7.50 -4.92 17.03
C LEU A 58 -7.01 -4.90 15.58
N TRP A 59 -5.89 -5.53 15.31
CA TRP A 59 -5.28 -5.43 13.98
C TRP A 59 -6.15 -6.03 12.89
N GLU A 60 -6.65 -7.24 13.12
CA GLU A 60 -7.37 -7.94 12.06
C GLU A 60 -8.64 -7.22 11.67
N ASP A 61 -9.36 -6.70 12.63
CA ASP A 61 -10.57 -5.95 12.32
C ASP A 61 -10.25 -4.70 11.51
N ALA A 62 -9.22 -3.98 11.93
CA ALA A 62 -8.82 -2.77 11.21
C ALA A 62 -8.35 -3.10 9.81
N LEU A 63 -7.54 -4.16 9.67
CA LEU A 63 -7.01 -4.53 8.36
C LEU A 63 -8.09 -5.04 7.42
N SER A 64 -9.15 -5.61 7.97
CA SER A 64 -10.25 -6.08 7.12
C SER A 64 -10.95 -4.94 6.39
N LYS A 65 -10.77 -3.72 6.86
CA LYS A 65 -11.37 -2.56 6.23
C LYS A 65 -10.48 -1.90 5.19
N SER A 66 -9.29 -2.43 4.99
CA SER A 66 -8.39 -1.87 3.98
C SER A 66 -8.84 -2.30 2.59
N PRO A 67 -8.44 -1.55 1.56
CA PRO A 67 -8.80 -1.95 0.20
C PRO A 67 -8.18 -3.27 -0.17
N ASP A 68 -8.79 -3.93 -1.13
CA ASP A 68 -8.23 -5.17 -1.65
C ASP A 68 -6.81 -4.93 -2.15
N ALA A 69 -5.92 -5.90 -1.89
CA ALA A 69 -4.52 -5.75 -2.26
C ALA A 69 -4.35 -5.56 -3.76
N GLN A 70 -5.14 -6.28 -4.55
CA GLN A 70 -5.04 -6.15 -6.01
C GLN A 70 -5.44 -4.76 -6.47
N GLU A 71 -6.47 -4.19 -5.87
CA GLU A 71 -6.89 -2.83 -6.20
C GLU A 71 -5.81 -1.83 -5.82
N ALA A 72 -5.25 -1.99 -4.64
CA ALA A 72 -4.21 -1.07 -4.18
C ALA A 72 -2.99 -1.13 -5.09
N ILE A 73 -2.58 -2.33 -5.45
CA ILE A 73 -1.44 -2.51 -6.33
C ILE A 73 -1.73 -1.92 -7.71
N ALA A 74 -2.92 -2.16 -8.22
CA ALA A 74 -3.29 -1.63 -9.54
C ALA A 74 -3.21 -0.11 -9.54
N ARG A 75 -3.64 0.52 -8.45
CA ARG A 75 -3.58 1.97 -8.35
C ARG A 75 -2.15 2.48 -8.36
N VAL A 76 -1.27 1.79 -7.61
CA VAL A 76 0.13 2.18 -7.59
C VAL A 76 0.76 2.01 -8.96
N ILE A 77 0.46 0.90 -9.63
CA ILE A 77 0.98 0.64 -10.95
C ILE A 77 0.52 1.73 -11.93
N ALA A 78 -0.75 2.08 -11.88
CA ALA A 78 -1.27 3.11 -12.77
C ALA A 78 -0.55 4.44 -12.56
N GLN A 79 -0.31 4.78 -11.30
CA GLN A 79 0.40 6.02 -11.00
C GLN A 79 1.84 6.01 -11.49
N LYS A 80 2.49 4.88 -11.38
CA LYS A 80 3.91 4.80 -11.74
C LYS A 80 4.13 4.66 -13.23
N THR A 81 3.26 3.95 -13.91
CA THR A 81 3.44 3.72 -15.34
C THR A 81 2.70 4.73 -16.18
N LYS A 82 1.66 5.32 -15.65
CA LYS A 82 0.82 6.27 -16.37
C LYS A 82 0.31 5.67 -17.67
N GLY A 83 0.01 4.39 -17.63
CA GLY A 83 -0.55 3.70 -18.78
C GLY A 83 0.46 3.21 -19.79
N ARG A 84 1.74 3.36 -19.51
CA ARG A 84 2.76 2.92 -20.45
C ARG A 84 3.07 1.45 -20.24
N ALA A 85 3.41 0.79 -21.34
CA ALA A 85 3.89 -0.58 -21.26
C ALA A 85 5.26 -0.61 -20.59
N LEU A 86 5.53 -1.69 -19.87
CA LEU A 86 6.79 -1.85 -19.19
C LEU A 86 7.61 -2.94 -19.84
N ASP A 87 8.90 -2.71 -19.96
CA ASP A 87 9.79 -3.77 -20.37
C ASP A 87 10.12 -4.65 -19.15
N GLU A 88 10.97 -5.62 -19.36
CA GLU A 88 11.29 -6.57 -18.30
C GLU A 88 11.94 -5.89 -17.12
N LYS A 89 12.83 -4.96 -17.37
CA LYS A 89 13.48 -4.24 -16.30
C LYS A 89 12.50 -3.38 -15.51
N GLY A 90 11.59 -2.76 -16.23
CA GLY A 90 10.58 -1.95 -15.59
C GLY A 90 9.68 -2.76 -14.69
N ARG A 91 9.29 -3.95 -15.17
CA ARG A 91 8.46 -4.83 -14.36
C ARG A 91 9.18 -5.27 -13.10
N LYS A 92 10.47 -5.57 -13.23
CA LYS A 92 11.24 -5.99 -12.06
C LYS A 92 11.36 -4.87 -11.04
N ARG A 93 11.63 -3.66 -11.50
CA ARG A 93 11.70 -2.52 -10.60
C ARG A 93 10.38 -2.28 -9.89
N LEU A 94 9.30 -2.41 -10.64
CA LEU A 94 7.98 -2.22 -10.07
C LEU A 94 7.69 -3.29 -9.02
N SER A 95 8.04 -4.54 -9.30
CA SER A 95 7.87 -5.62 -8.34
C SER A 95 8.65 -5.33 -7.07
N ASP A 96 9.90 -4.93 -7.21
CA ASP A 96 10.75 -4.65 -6.05
C ASP A 96 10.16 -3.51 -5.22
N MET A 97 9.66 -2.48 -5.89
CA MET A 97 9.07 -1.37 -5.18
C MET A 97 7.82 -1.78 -4.41
N LEU A 98 6.97 -2.59 -5.04
CA LEU A 98 5.76 -3.04 -4.38
C LEU A 98 6.06 -3.92 -3.18
N LEU A 99 7.09 -4.75 -3.30
CA LEU A 99 7.49 -5.57 -2.16
C LEU A 99 8.00 -4.69 -1.02
N ARG A 100 8.75 -3.65 -1.35
CA ARG A 100 9.24 -2.73 -0.32
C ARG A 100 8.10 -1.97 0.34
N ARG A 101 7.01 -1.77 -0.37
CA ARG A 101 5.84 -1.11 0.22
C ARG A 101 5.02 -2.04 1.09
N GLY A 102 5.41 -3.30 1.18
CA GLY A 102 4.75 -4.22 2.09
C GLY A 102 3.70 -5.11 1.49
N PHE A 103 3.57 -5.12 0.16
CA PHE A 103 2.62 -6.03 -0.48
C PHE A 103 3.19 -7.45 -0.51
N ALA A 104 2.31 -8.43 -0.41
CA ALA A 104 2.71 -9.82 -0.41
C ALA A 104 3.23 -10.22 -1.79
N TRP A 105 4.23 -11.08 -1.80
CA TRP A 105 4.83 -11.53 -3.06
C TRP A 105 3.79 -12.11 -4.01
N ARG A 106 2.88 -12.90 -3.49
CA ARG A 106 1.89 -13.54 -4.33
C ARG A 106 0.97 -12.51 -5.00
N ASP A 107 0.63 -11.45 -4.28
CA ASP A 107 -0.21 -10.39 -4.83
C ASP A 107 0.53 -9.58 -5.87
N VAL A 108 1.80 -9.29 -5.61
CA VAL A 108 2.62 -8.55 -6.56
C VAL A 108 2.79 -9.36 -7.84
N ARG A 109 3.06 -10.64 -7.69
CA ARG A 109 3.29 -11.51 -8.83
C ARG A 109 2.04 -11.58 -9.71
N ALA A 110 0.89 -11.71 -9.11
CA ALA A 110 -0.36 -11.78 -9.87
C ALA A 110 -0.60 -10.50 -10.64
N ALA A 111 -0.34 -9.36 -10.01
CA ALA A 111 -0.56 -8.08 -10.68
C ALA A 111 0.41 -7.87 -11.83
N ILE A 112 1.67 -8.24 -11.64
CA ILE A 112 2.66 -8.08 -12.70
C ILE A 112 2.36 -9.02 -13.86
N ALA A 113 1.88 -10.21 -13.57
CA ALA A 113 1.50 -11.15 -14.64
C ALA A 113 0.36 -10.58 -15.48
N GLN A 114 -0.56 -9.90 -14.84
CA GLN A 114 -1.67 -9.29 -15.57
C GLN A 114 -1.18 -8.21 -16.52
N ILE A 115 -0.22 -7.42 -16.08
CA ILE A 115 0.36 -6.40 -16.94
C ILE A 115 1.02 -7.03 -18.16
N SER A 116 1.77 -8.10 -17.94
CA SER A 116 2.45 -8.79 -19.03
C SER A 116 1.46 -9.33 -20.05
N GLU A 117 0.37 -9.89 -19.56
CA GLU A 117 -0.66 -10.41 -20.47
C GLU A 117 -1.27 -9.30 -21.30
N ASN A 118 -1.57 -8.19 -20.66
CA ASN A 118 -2.16 -7.07 -21.38
C ASN A 118 -1.20 -6.52 -22.42
N ALA A 119 0.07 -6.43 -22.07
CA ALA A 119 1.08 -5.94 -23.01
C ALA A 119 1.20 -6.88 -24.18
N THR A 120 1.18 -8.19 -23.93
CA THR A 120 1.27 -9.17 -24.99
C THR A 120 0.08 -9.05 -25.93
N GLU A 121 -1.09 -8.86 -25.36
CA GLU A 121 -2.27 -8.67 -26.19
C GLU A 121 -2.15 -7.46 -27.10
N PHE A 122 -1.63 -6.39 -26.55
CA PHE A 122 -1.43 -5.19 -27.33
C PHE A 122 -0.46 -5.44 -28.47
N ASP A 123 0.67 -6.04 -28.15
CA ASP A 123 1.67 -6.36 -29.16
C ASP A 123 1.09 -7.24 -30.23
N TYR A 124 0.23 -8.15 -29.83
CA TYR A 124 -0.34 -9.10 -30.75
C TYR A 124 -1.19 -8.42 -31.82
N GLU A 125 -1.85 -7.36 -31.43
CA GLU A 125 -2.72 -6.68 -32.36
C GLU A 125 -1.97 -5.83 -33.37
N GLU A 126 -0.74 -5.57 -33.09
CA GLU A 126 0.07 -4.86 -34.02
C GLU A 126 0.56 -5.74 -35.11
#